data_ad7d2dde6153d509eb145fdd8e1ad9da
#
_entry.id   ad7d2dde6153d509eb145fdd8e1ad9da
#
_cell.length_a   1.000
_cell.length_b   1.000
_cell.length_c   1.000
_cell.angle_alpha   90.00
_cell.angle_beta   90.00
_cell.angle_gamma   90.00
#
_symmetry.space_group_name_H-M   'P 1'
#
loop_
_entity.id
_entity.type
_entity.pdbx_description
1 polymer ?
#
loop_
_entity_poly.entity_id
_entity_poly.type
_entity_poly.pdbx_seq_one_letter_code
_entity_poly.pdbx_strand_id
1 'polypeptide(L)'
;MKIPALVGKKDFDNVFKNSDTSFSSGPFVVILKKNEISSARTGIIIQKKFVKLAVNRNYIKRKFREIIMRSELNSYDVILMVKNKIEEFDKLKVKKNFIDLESKIGKI
;
A
#
# COMPACT_ATOMS: atom_id res chain seq x y z
N MET A 1 0.20 15.64 8.65
CA MET A 1 -1.02 14.89 9.00
C MET A 1 -0.72 13.39 9.03
N LYS A 2 -1.13 12.72 10.10
CA LYS A 2 -0.89 11.29 10.22
C LYS A 2 -2.06 10.50 9.67
N ILE A 3 -1.78 9.52 8.83
CA ILE A 3 -2.80 8.58 8.36
C ILE A 3 -2.90 7.45 9.39
N PRO A 4 -4.09 7.16 9.92
CA PRO A 4 -4.25 6.04 10.85
C PRO A 4 -3.81 4.72 10.22
N ALA A 5 -3.21 3.86 11.03
CA ALA A 5 -2.80 2.53 10.59
C ALA A 5 -3.90 1.51 10.91
N LEU A 6 -4.02 0.49 10.06
CA LEU A 6 -4.81 -0.69 10.37
C LEU A 6 -4.11 -1.45 11.50
N VAL A 7 -4.86 -1.84 12.51
CA VAL A 7 -4.34 -2.50 13.70
C VAL A 7 -4.98 -3.88 13.84
N GLY A 8 -4.12 -4.88 14.00
CA GLY A 8 -4.58 -6.24 14.26
C GLY A 8 -4.94 -7.04 13.03
N LYS A 9 -4.85 -8.34 13.19
CA LYS A 9 -5.09 -9.32 12.14
C LYS A 9 -6.52 -9.24 11.59
N LYS A 10 -7.48 -8.92 12.44
CA LYS A 10 -8.89 -8.87 12.08
C LYS A 10 -9.18 -7.81 11.01
N ASP A 11 -8.57 -6.64 11.14
CA ASP A 11 -8.72 -5.56 10.15
C ASP A 11 -8.10 -5.95 8.81
N PHE A 12 -6.92 -6.56 8.83
CA PHE A 12 -6.27 -7.04 7.61
C PHE A 12 -7.10 -8.13 6.93
N ASP A 13 -7.58 -9.10 7.68
CA ASP A 13 -8.40 -10.18 7.15
C ASP A 13 -9.68 -9.67 6.52
N ASN A 14 -10.31 -8.66 7.14
CA ASN A 14 -11.52 -8.05 6.64
C ASN A 14 -11.28 -7.39 5.27
N VAL A 15 -10.17 -6.67 5.12
CA VAL A 15 -9.82 -6.05 3.83
C VAL A 15 -9.55 -7.12 2.77
N PHE A 16 -8.81 -8.18 3.11
CA PHE A 16 -8.52 -9.26 2.16
C PHE A 16 -9.77 -10.00 1.70
N LYS A 17 -10.69 -10.28 2.62
CA LYS A 17 -11.91 -11.05 2.30
C LYS A 17 -12.96 -10.24 1.57
N ASN A 18 -13.04 -8.95 1.86
CA ASN A 18 -14.13 -8.10 1.39
C ASN A 18 -13.63 -6.91 0.56
N SER A 19 -12.50 -7.07 -0.11
CA SER A 19 -11.91 -5.98 -0.90
C SER A 19 -12.84 -5.56 -2.03
N ASP A 20 -12.98 -4.25 -2.21
CA ASP A 20 -13.78 -3.68 -3.28
C ASP A 20 -13.01 -3.64 -4.59
N THR A 21 -11.70 -3.38 -4.50
CA THR A 21 -10.86 -3.29 -5.69
C THR A 21 -9.40 -3.52 -5.32
N SER A 22 -8.61 -3.85 -6.32
CA SER A 22 -7.16 -4.00 -6.14
C SER A 22 -6.44 -3.55 -7.40
N PHE A 23 -5.21 -3.05 -7.19
CA PHE A 23 -4.33 -2.64 -8.27
C PHE A 23 -2.96 -3.27 -8.06
N SER A 24 -2.24 -3.48 -9.14
CA SER A 24 -0.86 -3.95 -9.04
C SER A 24 0.04 -3.18 -9.99
N SER A 25 1.31 -3.08 -9.63
CA SER A 25 2.36 -2.53 -10.47
C SER A 25 3.69 -3.15 -10.05
N GLY A 26 4.31 -3.93 -10.94
CA GLY A 26 5.53 -4.68 -10.62
C GLY A 26 5.31 -5.63 -9.44
N PRO A 27 6.15 -5.59 -8.41
CA PRO A 27 6.01 -6.47 -7.25
C PRO A 27 5.00 -5.98 -6.22
N PHE A 28 4.34 -4.85 -6.45
CA PHE A 28 3.46 -4.21 -5.48
C PHE A 28 2.00 -4.45 -5.81
N VAL A 29 1.20 -4.71 -4.77
CA VAL A 29 -0.26 -4.82 -4.86
C VAL A 29 -0.87 -3.88 -3.84
N VAL A 30 -1.87 -3.11 -4.26
CA VAL A 30 -2.66 -2.26 -3.39
C VAL A 30 -4.08 -2.81 -3.37
N ILE A 31 -4.59 -3.07 -2.17
CA ILE A 31 -5.93 -3.62 -1.96
C ILE A 31 -6.74 -2.59 -1.20
N LEU A 32 -7.93 -2.28 -1.70
CA LEU A 32 -8.79 -1.27 -1.12
C LEU A 32 -10.12 -1.87 -0.70
N LYS A 33 -10.61 -1.41 0.46
CA LYS A 33 -11.95 -1.72 0.94
C LYS A 33 -12.56 -0.46 1.52
N LYS A 34 -13.77 -0.13 1.10
CA LYS A 34 -14.50 0.99 1.66
C LYS A 34 -14.78 0.75 3.14
N ASN A 35 -14.51 1.74 3.99
CA ASN A 35 -14.81 1.68 5.41
C ASN A 35 -15.95 2.64 5.75
N GLU A 36 -16.42 2.59 7.00
CA GLU A 36 -17.52 3.42 7.46
C GLU A 36 -17.05 4.64 8.25
N ILE A 37 -15.75 4.88 8.29
CA ILE A 37 -15.17 6.04 8.95
C ILE A 37 -14.75 7.08 7.91
N SER A 38 -14.59 8.32 8.34
CA SER A 38 -14.30 9.43 7.42
C SER A 38 -12.83 9.62 7.16
N SER A 39 -12.01 8.59 7.34
CA SER A 39 -10.57 8.70 7.10
C SER A 39 -10.02 7.44 6.46
N ALA A 40 -8.92 7.59 5.74
CA ALA A 40 -8.18 6.44 5.22
C ALA A 40 -7.44 5.76 6.36
N ARG A 41 -7.38 4.43 6.32
CA ARG A 41 -6.49 3.65 7.20
C ARG A 41 -5.57 2.83 6.32
N THR A 42 -4.30 2.72 6.69
CA THR A 42 -3.31 2.03 5.88
C THR A 42 -2.71 0.85 6.61
N GLY A 43 -2.43 -0.20 5.85
CA GLY A 43 -1.65 -1.34 6.31
C GLY A 43 -0.57 -1.65 5.30
N ILE A 44 0.57 -2.13 5.76
CA ILE A 44 1.70 -2.45 4.89
C ILE A 44 2.25 -3.81 5.26
N ILE A 45 2.33 -4.70 4.28
CA ILE A 45 2.88 -6.04 4.47
C ILE A 45 4.09 -6.19 3.55
N ILE A 46 5.28 -6.23 4.15
CA ILE A 46 6.54 -6.44 3.43
C ILE A 46 7.32 -7.51 4.14
N GLN A 47 7.42 -8.69 3.55
CA GLN A 47 8.19 -9.79 4.13
C GLN A 47 9.68 -9.58 3.89
N LYS A 48 10.49 -9.87 4.91
CA LYS A 48 11.95 -9.74 4.81
C LYS A 48 12.55 -10.56 3.67
N LYS A 49 11.95 -11.70 3.37
CA LYS A 49 12.42 -12.55 2.26
C LYS A 49 12.24 -11.90 0.89
N PHE A 50 11.34 -10.93 0.77
CA PHE A 50 11.09 -10.22 -0.47
C PHE A 50 11.88 -8.91 -0.57
N VAL A 51 12.08 -8.23 0.55
CA VAL A 51 12.88 -6.99 0.61
C VAL A 51 13.79 -7.11 1.83
N LYS A 52 15.04 -7.50 1.63
CA LYS A 52 15.94 -7.86 2.71
C LYS A 52 16.36 -6.70 3.61
N LEU A 53 16.66 -5.55 3.03
CA LEU A 53 17.21 -4.42 3.77
C LEU A 53 16.11 -3.56 4.39
N ALA A 54 16.26 -3.27 5.68
CA ALA A 54 15.31 -2.42 6.41
C ALA A 54 15.19 -1.04 5.77
N VAL A 55 16.28 -0.46 5.28
CA VAL A 55 16.28 0.85 4.64
C VAL A 55 15.38 0.85 3.39
N ASN A 56 15.38 -0.25 2.65
CA ASN A 56 14.55 -0.38 1.45
C ASN A 56 13.08 -0.54 1.83
N ARG A 57 12.79 -1.32 2.87
CA ARG A 57 11.41 -1.45 3.37
C ARG A 57 10.88 -0.11 3.86
N ASN A 58 11.69 0.66 4.56
CA ASN A 58 11.30 1.99 5.04
C ASN A 58 11.05 2.96 3.88
N TYR A 59 11.84 2.88 2.83
CA TYR A 59 11.64 3.69 1.62
C TYR A 59 10.27 3.39 0.99
N ILE A 60 9.93 2.12 0.84
CA ILE A 60 8.63 1.69 0.29
C ILE A 60 7.49 2.22 1.16
N LYS A 61 7.58 2.05 2.47
CA LYS A 61 6.54 2.51 3.41
C LYS A 61 6.32 4.02 3.30
N ARG A 62 7.41 4.79 3.24
CA ARG A 62 7.32 6.25 3.14
C ARG A 62 6.67 6.67 1.83
N LYS A 63 7.06 6.08 0.72
CA LYS A 63 6.48 6.40 -0.60
C LYS A 63 5.00 6.07 -0.67
N PHE A 64 4.61 4.95 -0.12
CA PHE A 64 3.21 4.55 -0.07
C PHE A 64 2.37 5.55 0.74
N ARG A 65 2.85 5.94 1.92
CA ARG A 65 2.14 6.91 2.76
C ARG A 65 1.99 8.26 2.06
N GLU A 66 3.03 8.71 1.36
CA GLU A 66 2.96 9.95 0.57
C GLU A 66 1.86 9.91 -0.47
N ILE A 67 1.73 8.79 -1.17
CA ILE A 67 0.69 8.60 -2.20
C ILE A 67 -0.70 8.64 -1.58
N ILE A 68 -0.90 7.95 -0.48
CA ILE A 68 -2.21 7.91 0.17
C ILE A 68 -2.60 9.28 0.70
N MET A 69 -1.66 10.04 1.25
CA MET A 69 -1.92 11.40 1.70
C MET A 69 -2.37 12.31 0.56
N ARG A 70 -1.78 12.16 -0.63
CA ARG A 70 -2.16 12.97 -1.81
C ARG A 70 -3.45 12.51 -2.47
N SER A 71 -3.84 11.25 -2.29
CA SER A 71 -4.93 10.63 -3.05
C SER A 71 -6.31 10.90 -2.49
N GLU A 72 -6.41 11.49 -1.32
CA GLU A 72 -7.69 11.82 -0.67
C GLU A 72 -8.65 10.62 -0.59
N LEU A 73 -8.11 9.44 -0.27
CA LEU A 73 -8.90 8.21 -0.14
C LEU A 73 -9.62 8.15 1.21
N ASN A 74 -10.43 9.14 1.50
CA ASN A 74 -11.23 9.12 2.71
C ASN A 74 -12.24 7.98 2.64
N SER A 75 -12.46 7.31 3.76
CA SER A 75 -13.38 6.18 3.87
C SER A 75 -12.91 4.90 3.18
N TYR A 76 -11.59 4.73 2.99
CA TYR A 76 -11.03 3.49 2.48
C TYR A 76 -9.97 2.92 3.41
N ASP A 77 -9.98 1.61 3.58
CA ASP A 77 -8.88 0.85 4.15
C ASP A 77 -7.99 0.41 2.99
N VAL A 78 -6.71 0.72 3.06
CA VAL A 78 -5.76 0.49 1.96
C VAL A 78 -4.59 -0.33 2.46
N ILE A 79 -4.34 -1.48 1.84
CA ILE A 79 -3.21 -2.33 2.18
C ILE A 79 -2.25 -2.37 1.01
N LEU A 80 -0.99 -2.09 1.27
CA LEU A 80 0.11 -2.33 0.34
C LEU A 80 0.78 -3.66 0.69
N MET A 81 0.98 -4.48 -0.33
CA MET A 81 1.67 -5.75 -0.16
C MET A 81 2.73 -5.91 -1.24
N VAL A 82 3.90 -6.44 -0.86
CA VAL A 82 4.91 -6.87 -1.82
C VAL A 82 4.70 -8.36 -2.06
N LYS A 83 4.38 -8.73 -3.30
CA LYS A 83 4.01 -10.11 -3.65
C LYS A 83 5.16 -10.95 -4.20
N ASN A 84 6.25 -10.32 -4.65
CA ASN A 84 7.39 -10.99 -5.25
C ASN A 84 8.68 -10.45 -4.68
N LYS A 85 9.71 -11.32 -4.69
CA LYS A 85 11.04 -10.93 -4.25
C LYS A 85 11.61 -9.84 -5.15
N ILE A 86 12.16 -8.79 -4.55
CA ILE A 86 12.90 -7.75 -5.25
C ILE A 86 14.39 -8.07 -5.11
N GLU A 87 14.99 -8.65 -6.15
CA GLU A 87 16.40 -9.08 -6.10
C GLU A 87 17.35 -7.89 -6.14
N GLU A 88 17.10 -6.94 -7.04
CA GLU A 88 17.85 -5.71 -7.14
C GLU A 88 16.91 -4.54 -6.82
N PHE A 89 17.11 -3.91 -5.67
CA PHE A 89 16.29 -2.78 -5.28
C PHE A 89 16.76 -1.52 -6.01
N ASP A 90 15.94 -1.07 -6.94
CA ASP A 90 16.20 0.13 -7.73
C ASP A 90 15.14 1.17 -7.39
N LYS A 91 15.55 2.27 -6.76
CA LYS A 91 14.63 3.33 -6.34
C LYS A 91 13.86 3.94 -7.50
N LEU A 92 14.47 4.02 -8.68
CA LEU A 92 13.79 4.56 -9.86
C LEU A 92 12.66 3.64 -10.31
N LYS A 93 12.88 2.34 -10.32
CA LYS A 93 11.84 1.37 -10.67
C LYS A 93 10.71 1.38 -9.65
N VAL A 94 11.04 1.42 -8.36
CA VAL A 94 10.06 1.50 -7.29
C VAL A 94 9.24 2.77 -7.43
N LYS A 95 9.88 3.90 -7.67
CA LYS A 95 9.21 5.18 -7.87
C LYS A 95 8.23 5.12 -9.05
N LYS A 96 8.62 4.52 -10.16
CA LYS A 96 7.75 4.35 -11.34
C LYS A 96 6.54 3.48 -11.01
N ASN A 97 6.74 2.40 -10.25
CA ASN A 97 5.64 1.54 -9.82
C ASN A 97 4.64 2.33 -8.96
N PHE A 98 5.13 3.15 -8.04
CA PHE A 98 4.25 3.95 -7.19
C PHE A 98 3.53 5.05 -7.96
N ILE A 99 4.16 5.66 -8.96
CA ILE A 99 3.50 6.63 -9.83
C ILE A 99 2.34 5.95 -10.58
N ASP A 100 2.56 4.74 -11.08
CA ASP A 100 1.53 3.96 -11.74
C ASP A 100 0.38 3.62 -10.79
N LEU A 101 0.70 3.19 -9.58
CA LEU A 101 -0.32 2.90 -8.56
C LEU A 101 -1.12 4.15 -8.20
N GLU A 102 -0.45 5.28 -8.03
CA GLU A 102 -1.11 6.55 -7.73
C GLU A 102 -2.10 6.95 -8.84
N SER A 103 -1.70 6.76 -10.10
CA SER A 103 -2.57 7.00 -11.24
C SER A 103 -3.81 6.12 -11.21
N LYS A 104 -3.65 4.84 -10.90
CA LYS A 104 -4.76 3.90 -10.80
C LYS A 104 -5.71 4.23 -9.64
N ILE A 105 -5.15 4.61 -8.50
CA ILE A 105 -5.93 5.04 -7.33
C ILE A 105 -6.75 6.28 -7.66
N GLY A 106 -6.18 7.22 -8.39
CA GLY A 106 -6.86 8.46 -8.76
C GLY A 106 -8.07 8.28 -9.67
N LYS A 107 -8.27 7.09 -10.21
CA LYS A 107 -9.41 6.77 -11.08
C LYS A 107 -10.60 6.16 -10.33
N ILE A 108 -10.48 6.02 -9.02
CA ILE A 108 -11.57 5.48 -8.19
C ILE A 108 -12.73 6.45 -8.08
#